data_f8dea147ca47eaad2e689009d4456932
#
_entry.id   f8dea147ca47eaad2e689009d4456932
#
_cell.length_a   1.000
_cell.length_b   1.000
_cell.length_c   1.000
_cell.angle_alpha   90.00
_cell.angle_beta   90.00
_cell.angle_gamma   90.00
#
_symmetry.space_group_name_H-M   'P 1'
#
loop_
_entity.id
_entity.type
_entity.pdbx_description
1 polymer ?
#
loop_
_entity_poly.entity_id
_entity_poly.type
_entity_poly.pdbx_seq_one_letter_code
_entity_poly.pdbx_strand_id
1 'polypeptide(L)'
;MPKNLQFSIALLLTFLIVHALHAAPLKTLSLDFKRELTENDKTERTAGTLHYDAEAARVIVEVTEPLKQIMIVKGKVVEIYYPVENQAFRFTFEGRIPLPFVESILQSTQAEYGLTTIGYSLDRYEIADDVLYTYWTPPEKAKDKLGTVILGSRDGRLISAEVKTSDGQLTAKSLYRNHTKLGNSHIPMEVTSSLYRRKSEVLEYERVIYSNPQLNAQPPNSILQFEIPKSVTIKEVKW
;
A
#
# COMPACT_ATOMS: atom_id res chain seq x y z
N MET A 1 -68.18 34.91 -22.93
CA MET A 1 -67.07 35.22 -22.04
C MET A 1 -66.66 33.94 -21.34
N PRO A 2 -65.54 33.31 -21.68
CA PRO A 2 -64.94 32.30 -20.81
C PRO A 2 -63.70 32.84 -20.08
N LYS A 3 -63.66 32.54 -18.81
CA LYS A 3 -62.55 32.90 -17.88
C LYS A 3 -61.38 31.96 -18.12
N ASN A 4 -60.19 32.54 -18.36
CA ASN A 4 -58.91 31.86 -18.44
C ASN A 4 -58.50 31.34 -17.07
N LEU A 5 -58.35 30.03 -16.96
CA LEU A 5 -57.78 29.35 -15.81
C LEU A 5 -56.29 29.13 -16.09
N GLN A 6 -55.42 29.96 -15.53
CA GLN A 6 -54.00 29.78 -15.57
C GLN A 6 -53.60 28.73 -14.56
N PHE A 7 -53.15 27.55 -15.04
CA PHE A 7 -52.48 26.57 -14.21
C PHE A 7 -51.00 26.95 -14.06
N SER A 8 -50.63 27.42 -12.86
CA SER A 8 -49.22 27.57 -12.46
C SER A 8 -48.70 26.21 -12.09
N ILE A 9 -47.87 25.63 -12.92
CA ILE A 9 -47.06 24.45 -12.59
C ILE A 9 -45.87 24.92 -11.80
N ALA A 10 -45.91 24.75 -10.46
CA ALA A 10 -44.76 24.94 -9.60
C ALA A 10 -43.85 23.71 -9.79
N LEU A 11 -42.76 23.88 -10.56
CA LEU A 11 -41.70 22.88 -10.73
C LEU A 11 -40.92 22.83 -9.43
N LEU A 12 -41.20 21.82 -8.59
CA LEU A 12 -40.45 21.53 -7.38
C LEU A 12 -39.12 20.89 -7.79
N LEU A 13 -38.07 21.71 -7.95
CA LEU A 13 -36.71 21.24 -8.15
C LEU A 13 -36.18 20.70 -6.82
N THR A 14 -36.41 19.42 -6.56
CA THR A 14 -35.70 18.72 -5.48
C THR A 14 -34.23 18.59 -5.86
N PHE A 15 -33.40 19.46 -5.29
CA PHE A 15 -31.96 19.32 -5.29
C PHE A 15 -31.61 18.05 -4.50
N LEU A 16 -31.42 16.93 -5.20
CA LEU A 16 -30.76 15.77 -4.66
C LEU A 16 -29.30 16.15 -4.39
N ILE A 17 -29.02 16.60 -3.17
CA ILE A 17 -27.65 16.73 -2.68
C ILE A 17 -27.11 15.31 -2.55
N VAL A 18 -26.47 14.84 -3.60
CA VAL A 18 -25.64 13.63 -3.54
C VAL A 18 -24.48 13.98 -2.62
N HIS A 19 -24.63 13.65 -1.34
CA HIS A 19 -23.50 13.62 -0.44
C HIS A 19 -22.58 12.52 -0.97
N ALA A 20 -21.54 12.92 -1.70
CA ALA A 20 -20.43 12.05 -1.98
C ALA A 20 -19.88 11.64 -0.60
N LEU A 21 -20.20 10.43 -0.17
CA LEU A 21 -19.62 9.80 1.01
C LEU A 21 -18.13 9.62 0.71
N HIS A 22 -17.37 10.68 0.94
CA HIS A 22 -15.92 10.58 0.92
C HIS A 22 -15.55 9.59 2.01
N ALA A 23 -14.89 8.52 1.65
CA ALA A 23 -14.30 7.62 2.63
C ALA A 23 -13.43 8.47 3.56
N ALA A 24 -13.63 8.31 4.86
CA ALA A 24 -12.77 9.00 5.82
C ALA A 24 -11.31 8.66 5.50
N PRO A 25 -10.42 9.65 5.41
CA PRO A 25 -9.03 9.39 5.08
C PRO A 25 -8.42 8.42 6.10
N LEU A 26 -7.53 7.57 5.62
CA LEU A 26 -6.75 6.69 6.47
C LEU A 26 -5.89 7.56 7.40
N LYS A 27 -6.16 7.52 8.70
CA LYS A 27 -5.36 8.20 9.72
C LYS A 27 -4.36 7.24 10.34
N THR A 28 -4.86 6.08 10.79
CA THR A 28 -4.02 5.04 11.37
C THR A 28 -4.44 3.67 10.84
N LEU A 29 -3.47 2.76 10.75
CA LEU A 29 -3.69 1.35 10.43
C LEU A 29 -2.80 0.52 11.33
N SER A 30 -3.38 -0.48 12.01
CA SER A 30 -2.63 -1.51 12.71
C SER A 30 -3.08 -2.87 12.22
N LEU A 31 -2.13 -3.79 12.03
CA LEU A 31 -2.43 -5.17 11.63
C LEU A 31 -1.26 -6.09 11.97
N ASP A 32 -1.57 -7.34 12.24
CA ASP A 32 -0.56 -8.37 12.36
C ASP A 32 -0.20 -8.91 10.98
N PHE A 33 1.04 -9.37 10.80
CA PHE A 33 1.49 -9.99 9.55
C PHE A 33 2.32 -11.25 9.78
N LYS A 34 2.23 -12.15 8.81
CA LYS A 34 3.15 -13.29 8.62
C LYS A 34 3.67 -13.22 7.19
N ARG A 35 4.96 -13.12 7.04
CA ARG A 35 5.66 -12.97 5.77
C ARG A 35 6.54 -14.18 5.52
N GLU A 36 6.45 -14.73 4.32
CA GLU A 36 7.38 -15.71 3.77
C GLU A 36 8.04 -15.08 2.54
N LEU A 37 9.36 -15.02 2.55
CA LEU A 37 10.18 -14.56 1.44
C LEU A 37 11.05 -15.70 0.97
N THR A 38 10.92 -16.05 -0.30
CA THR A 38 11.76 -17.08 -0.94
C THR A 38 12.65 -16.43 -1.99
N GLU A 39 13.94 -16.52 -1.79
CA GLU A 39 14.98 -16.05 -2.70
C GLU A 39 16.08 -17.12 -2.79
N ASN A 40 16.53 -17.45 -4.01
CA ASN A 40 17.59 -18.45 -4.24
C ASN A 40 17.33 -19.76 -3.47
N ASP A 41 16.11 -20.29 -3.52
CA ASP A 41 15.65 -21.53 -2.85
C ASP A 41 15.72 -21.48 -1.30
N LYS A 42 15.95 -20.32 -0.73
CA LYS A 42 15.90 -20.10 0.72
C LYS A 42 14.63 -19.37 1.09
N THR A 43 13.92 -19.87 2.09
CA THR A 43 12.71 -19.24 2.60
C THR A 43 12.97 -18.66 3.98
N GLU A 44 12.76 -17.37 4.10
CA GLU A 44 12.77 -16.64 5.37
C GLU A 44 11.34 -16.40 5.83
N ARG A 45 11.08 -16.58 7.12
CA ARG A 45 9.78 -16.31 7.74
C ARG A 45 9.92 -15.20 8.76
N THR A 46 8.99 -14.26 8.70
CA THR A 46 8.95 -13.12 9.60
C THR A 46 7.51 -12.94 10.07
N ALA A 47 7.31 -12.68 11.37
CA ALA A 47 6.01 -12.36 11.91
C ALA A 47 6.09 -11.15 12.84
N GLY A 48 5.00 -10.40 12.92
CA GLY A 48 4.96 -9.21 13.76
C GLY A 48 3.69 -8.39 13.57
N THR A 49 3.76 -7.15 13.99
CA THR A 49 2.67 -6.17 13.89
C THR A 49 3.17 -4.91 13.18
N LEU A 50 2.37 -4.38 12.28
CA LEU A 50 2.61 -3.12 11.57
C LEU A 50 1.67 -2.05 12.12
N HIS A 51 2.20 -0.87 12.37
CA HIS A 51 1.47 0.33 12.76
C HIS A 51 1.81 1.47 11.81
N TYR A 52 0.80 2.08 11.22
CA TYR A 52 0.93 3.24 10.34
C TYR A 52 0.20 4.43 10.95
N ASP A 53 0.86 5.58 10.92
CA ASP A 53 0.31 6.88 11.28
C ASP A 53 0.49 7.83 10.11
N ALA A 54 -0.62 8.24 9.49
CA ALA A 54 -0.62 9.11 8.33
C ALA A 54 -0.22 10.56 8.69
N GLU A 55 -0.60 11.04 9.89
CA GLU A 55 -0.30 12.40 10.34
C GLU A 55 1.21 12.56 10.60
N ALA A 56 1.80 11.56 11.26
CA ALA A 56 3.25 11.53 11.50
C ALA A 56 4.05 11.08 10.28
N ALA A 57 3.39 10.64 9.19
CA ALA A 57 4.00 9.98 8.03
C ALA A 57 4.99 8.88 8.46
N ARG A 58 4.55 8.02 9.38
CA ARG A 58 5.40 7.06 10.09
C ARG A 58 4.84 5.65 10.00
N VAL A 59 5.74 4.69 9.81
CA VAL A 59 5.44 3.27 9.96
C VAL A 59 6.32 2.69 11.05
N ILE A 60 5.74 1.89 11.94
CA ILE A 60 6.48 1.08 12.91
C ILE A 60 6.14 -0.38 12.64
N VAL A 61 7.16 -1.20 12.53
CA VAL A 61 7.03 -2.64 12.37
C VAL A 61 7.71 -3.31 13.57
N GLU A 62 6.90 -3.94 14.40
CA GLU A 62 7.38 -4.77 15.51
C GLU A 62 7.50 -6.21 15.02
N VAL A 63 8.70 -6.67 14.74
CA VAL A 63 8.97 -8.06 14.41
C VAL A 63 9.16 -8.87 15.69
N THR A 64 8.44 -9.97 15.79
CA THR A 64 8.51 -10.89 16.92
C THR A 64 9.27 -12.17 16.59
N GLU A 65 9.30 -12.55 15.32
CA GLU A 65 9.96 -13.75 14.81
C GLU A 65 10.66 -13.46 13.48
N PRO A 66 11.84 -14.05 13.20
CA PRO A 66 12.62 -14.96 14.05
C PRO A 66 13.42 -14.22 15.12
N LEU A 67 13.71 -12.93 14.91
CA LEU A 67 14.51 -12.08 15.79
C LEU A 67 13.69 -10.84 16.15
N LYS A 68 13.59 -10.57 17.46
CA LYS A 68 12.86 -9.38 17.93
C LYS A 68 13.56 -8.11 17.47
N GLN A 69 12.84 -7.31 16.70
CA GLN A 69 13.31 -5.99 16.26
C GLN A 69 12.15 -5.02 16.11
N ILE A 70 12.45 -3.74 16.24
CA ILE A 70 11.52 -2.66 15.98
C ILE A 70 12.10 -1.83 14.83
N MET A 71 11.36 -1.77 13.74
CA MET A 71 11.71 -0.96 12.59
C MET A 71 10.86 0.29 12.58
N ILE A 72 11.49 1.45 12.45
CA ILE A 72 10.84 2.75 12.37
C ILE A 72 11.14 3.33 10.99
N VAL A 73 10.09 3.59 10.22
CA VAL A 73 10.21 4.20 8.88
C VAL A 73 9.61 5.59 8.92
N LYS A 74 10.40 6.59 8.56
CA LYS A 74 9.96 7.98 8.47
C LYS A 74 10.64 8.68 7.29
N GLY A 75 9.85 9.06 6.29
CA GLY A 75 10.38 9.65 5.06
C GLY A 75 11.36 8.71 4.37
N LYS A 76 12.63 9.13 4.25
CA LYS A 76 13.72 8.35 3.63
C LYS A 76 14.60 7.62 4.64
N VAL A 77 14.22 7.60 5.91
CA VAL A 77 15.02 7.02 6.99
C VAL A 77 14.35 5.76 7.51
N VAL A 78 15.12 4.71 7.66
CA VAL A 78 14.74 3.48 8.35
C VAL A 78 15.67 3.29 9.53
N GLU A 79 15.11 3.20 10.72
CA GLU A 79 15.84 2.83 11.93
C GLU A 79 15.43 1.42 12.34
N ILE A 80 16.38 0.57 12.65
CA ILE A 80 16.14 -0.79 13.14
C ILE A 80 16.77 -0.91 14.51
N TYR A 81 15.96 -1.20 15.50
CA TYR A 81 16.39 -1.44 16.87
C TYR A 81 16.21 -2.90 17.26
N TYR A 82 17.25 -3.50 17.79
CA TYR A 82 17.29 -4.86 18.33
C TYR A 82 17.32 -4.78 19.87
N PRO A 83 16.16 -4.95 20.53
CA PRO A 83 16.07 -4.74 21.98
C PRO A 83 16.92 -5.71 22.80
N VAL A 84 17.06 -6.95 22.35
CA VAL A 84 17.81 -8.00 23.06
C VAL A 84 19.31 -7.73 23.01
N GLU A 85 19.81 -7.33 21.85
CA GLU A 85 21.23 -7.02 21.60
C GLU A 85 21.59 -5.60 22.03
N ASN A 86 20.60 -4.77 22.34
CA ASN A 86 20.76 -3.35 22.65
C ASN A 86 21.53 -2.59 21.55
N GLN A 87 21.22 -2.87 20.29
CA GLN A 87 21.87 -2.29 19.10
C GLN A 87 20.83 -1.61 18.21
N ALA A 88 21.28 -0.55 17.54
CA ALA A 88 20.45 0.14 16.58
C ALA A 88 21.24 0.54 15.33
N PHE A 89 20.56 0.53 14.20
CA PHE A 89 21.09 0.92 12.89
C PHE A 89 20.17 1.94 12.25
N ARG A 90 20.74 2.93 11.56
CA ARG A 90 20.00 3.90 10.77
C ARG A 90 20.47 3.82 9.33
N PHE A 91 19.51 3.67 8.44
CA PHE A 91 19.70 3.63 6.99
C PHE A 91 19.04 4.87 6.38
N THR A 92 19.75 5.58 5.53
CA THR A 92 19.20 6.69 4.76
C THR A 92 19.21 6.33 3.29
N PHE A 93 18.04 6.34 2.66
CA PHE A 93 17.85 5.97 1.26
C PHE A 93 17.74 7.22 0.38
N GLU A 94 18.44 7.25 -0.74
CA GLU A 94 18.25 8.32 -1.74
C GLU A 94 16.94 8.16 -2.51
N GLY A 95 16.50 6.92 -2.72
CA GLY A 95 15.32 6.52 -3.46
C GLY A 95 14.17 6.00 -2.57
N ARG A 96 13.43 5.04 -3.13
CA ARG A 96 12.34 4.34 -2.44
C ARG A 96 12.90 3.35 -1.43
N ILE A 97 12.28 3.28 -0.27
CA ILE A 97 12.65 2.29 0.75
C ILE A 97 12.13 0.92 0.31
N PRO A 98 12.96 -0.14 0.27
CA PRO A 98 12.56 -1.45 -0.19
C PRO A 98 11.80 -2.23 0.90
N LEU A 99 10.55 -1.87 1.15
CA LEU A 99 9.65 -2.57 2.08
C LEU A 99 8.35 -2.97 1.38
N PRO A 100 8.40 -3.92 0.41
CA PRO A 100 7.26 -4.27 -0.43
C PRO A 100 6.00 -4.65 0.35
N PHE A 101 6.14 -5.43 1.44
CA PHE A 101 5.01 -5.87 2.26
C PHE A 101 4.30 -4.71 2.98
N VAL A 102 5.03 -3.66 3.38
CA VAL A 102 4.45 -2.45 3.96
C VAL A 102 3.76 -1.62 2.88
N GLU A 103 4.44 -1.43 1.76
CA GLU A 103 3.94 -0.62 0.66
C GLU A 103 2.69 -1.20 0.05
N SER A 104 2.64 -2.50 -0.20
CA SER A 104 1.50 -3.19 -0.81
C SER A 104 0.20 -2.97 -0.03
N ILE A 105 0.25 -3.06 1.30
CA ILE A 105 -0.94 -2.85 2.12
C ILE A 105 -1.32 -1.37 2.18
N LEU A 106 -0.37 -0.45 2.31
CA LEU A 106 -0.66 0.98 2.35
C LEU A 106 -1.18 1.49 1.00
N GLN A 107 -0.61 1.06 -0.11
CA GLN A 107 -1.08 1.41 -1.45
C GLN A 107 -2.51 0.91 -1.69
N SER A 108 -2.87 -0.27 -1.19
CA SER A 108 -4.24 -0.80 -1.34
C SER A 108 -5.32 0.07 -0.68
N THR A 109 -4.95 0.95 0.23
CA THR A 109 -5.86 1.90 0.90
C THR A 109 -5.96 3.26 0.21
N GLN A 110 -5.11 3.53 -0.80
CA GLN A 110 -5.06 4.80 -1.53
C GLN A 110 -5.92 4.76 -2.79
N ALA A 111 -6.46 5.92 -3.17
CA ALA A 111 -7.09 6.08 -4.47
C ALA A 111 -6.07 5.77 -5.58
N GLU A 112 -6.51 5.03 -6.61
CA GLU A 112 -5.64 4.64 -7.75
C GLU A 112 -4.31 4.03 -7.31
N TYR A 113 -4.31 3.43 -6.10
CA TYR A 113 -3.15 2.78 -5.48
C TYR A 113 -1.92 3.68 -5.36
N GLY A 114 -2.15 5.00 -5.25
CA GLY A 114 -1.10 6.00 -5.08
C GLY A 114 -0.31 6.32 -6.36
N LEU A 115 -0.68 5.78 -7.52
CA LEU A 115 0.06 5.97 -8.77
C LEU A 115 0.10 7.43 -9.22
N THR A 116 -1.01 8.16 -9.11
CA THR A 116 -1.06 9.58 -9.45
C THR A 116 -0.17 10.43 -8.53
N THR A 117 -0.05 10.06 -7.26
CA THR A 117 0.81 10.76 -6.29
C THR A 117 2.29 10.68 -6.66
N ILE A 118 2.70 9.59 -7.31
CA ILE A 118 4.08 9.41 -7.79
C ILE A 118 4.26 9.77 -9.26
N GLY A 119 3.26 10.43 -9.86
CA GLY A 119 3.32 11.04 -11.19
C GLY A 119 2.98 10.12 -12.36
N TYR A 120 2.42 8.94 -12.11
CA TYR A 120 1.87 8.11 -13.19
C TYR A 120 0.58 8.72 -13.74
N SER A 121 0.34 8.50 -15.01
CA SER A 121 -0.87 8.92 -15.72
C SER A 121 -1.61 7.70 -16.26
N LEU A 122 -2.93 7.70 -16.13
CA LEU A 122 -3.77 6.69 -16.74
C LEU A 122 -3.68 6.82 -18.27
N ASP A 123 -3.26 5.75 -18.95
CA ASP A 123 -3.15 5.68 -20.40
C ASP A 123 -4.47 5.15 -21.01
N ARG A 124 -4.88 3.96 -20.58
CA ARG A 124 -6.11 3.31 -21.07
C ARG A 124 -6.67 2.35 -20.02
N TYR A 125 -7.88 1.88 -20.29
CA TYR A 125 -8.50 0.79 -19.53
C TYR A 125 -9.14 -0.22 -20.47
N GLU A 126 -9.34 -1.43 -19.99
CA GLU A 126 -10.10 -2.49 -20.66
C GLU A 126 -10.81 -3.36 -19.61
N ILE A 127 -11.87 -4.03 -20.03
CA ILE A 127 -12.61 -4.98 -19.19
C ILE A 127 -12.51 -6.35 -19.87
N ALA A 128 -11.99 -7.32 -19.13
CA ALA A 128 -11.91 -8.71 -19.56
C ALA A 128 -12.21 -9.62 -18.36
N ASP A 129 -13.05 -10.64 -18.54
CA ASP A 129 -13.43 -11.61 -17.50
C ASP A 129 -13.89 -10.96 -16.17
N ASP A 130 -14.73 -9.91 -16.27
CA ASP A 130 -15.24 -9.11 -15.16
C ASP A 130 -14.14 -8.39 -14.35
N VAL A 131 -12.95 -8.24 -14.93
CA VAL A 131 -11.84 -7.48 -14.36
C VAL A 131 -11.65 -6.20 -15.15
N LEU A 132 -11.63 -5.07 -14.44
CA LEU A 132 -11.22 -3.78 -15.00
C LEU A 132 -9.70 -3.70 -14.90
N TYR A 133 -9.02 -3.70 -16.03
CA TYR A 133 -7.59 -3.44 -16.16
C TYR A 133 -7.36 -1.97 -16.48
N THR A 134 -6.52 -1.31 -15.70
CA THR A 134 -6.08 0.06 -15.95
C THR A 134 -4.58 0.07 -16.21
N TYR A 135 -4.16 0.78 -17.26
CA TYR A 135 -2.77 0.86 -17.72
C TYR A 135 -2.23 2.24 -17.40
N TRP A 136 -1.12 2.27 -16.68
CA TRP A 136 -0.52 3.49 -16.16
C TRP A 136 0.89 3.68 -16.70
N THR A 137 1.14 4.85 -17.26
CA THR A 137 2.47 5.21 -17.79
C THR A 137 3.23 6.07 -16.78
N PRO A 138 4.54 5.82 -16.63
CA PRO A 138 5.38 6.62 -15.74
C PRO A 138 5.57 8.04 -16.28
N PRO A 139 6.00 8.98 -15.40
CA PRO A 139 6.36 10.32 -15.84
C PRO A 139 7.43 10.29 -16.94
N GLU A 140 7.35 11.21 -17.91
CA GLU A 140 8.26 11.23 -19.07
C GLU A 140 9.73 11.17 -18.69
N LYS A 141 10.12 11.93 -17.63
CA LYS A 141 11.50 11.97 -17.14
C LYS A 141 12.01 10.66 -16.53
N ALA A 142 11.11 9.72 -16.26
CA ALA A 142 11.42 8.46 -15.60
C ALA A 142 11.09 7.22 -16.47
N LYS A 143 10.65 7.39 -17.71
CA LYS A 143 10.25 6.30 -18.61
C LYS A 143 11.32 5.23 -18.81
N ASP A 144 12.59 5.64 -18.83
CA ASP A 144 13.70 4.71 -19.00
C ASP A 144 14.02 3.89 -17.76
N LYS A 145 13.52 4.34 -16.59
CA LYS A 145 13.82 3.72 -15.30
C LYS A 145 12.60 3.04 -14.68
N LEU A 146 11.41 3.56 -14.95
CA LEU A 146 10.15 3.07 -14.40
C LEU A 146 9.34 2.41 -15.51
N GLY A 147 8.77 1.26 -15.20
CA GLY A 147 7.95 0.52 -16.13
C GLY A 147 6.49 0.98 -16.15
N THR A 148 5.73 0.46 -17.10
CA THR A 148 4.26 0.57 -17.13
C THR A 148 3.67 -0.27 -16.00
N VAL A 149 2.68 0.28 -15.30
CA VAL A 149 1.92 -0.45 -14.26
C VAL A 149 0.55 -0.81 -14.81
N ILE A 150 0.13 -2.05 -14.58
CA ILE A 150 -1.19 -2.54 -14.93
C ILE A 150 -1.87 -2.98 -13.63
N LEU A 151 -3.01 -2.36 -13.32
CA LEU A 151 -3.82 -2.73 -12.16
C LEU A 151 -5.06 -3.47 -12.63
N GLY A 152 -5.34 -4.63 -12.03
CA GLY A 152 -6.57 -5.38 -12.22
C GLY A 152 -7.48 -5.21 -11.01
N SER A 153 -8.73 -4.79 -11.24
CA SER A 153 -9.73 -4.58 -10.19
C SER A 153 -11.02 -5.32 -10.52
N ARG A 154 -11.66 -5.92 -9.51
CA ARG A 154 -12.98 -6.54 -9.60
C ARG A 154 -13.86 -6.04 -8.46
N ASP A 155 -15.06 -5.58 -8.76
CA ASP A 155 -16.00 -4.99 -7.79
C ASP A 155 -15.35 -3.91 -6.91
N GLY A 156 -14.51 -3.04 -7.50
CA GLY A 156 -13.79 -1.98 -6.80
C GLY A 156 -12.65 -2.46 -5.88
N ARG A 157 -12.25 -3.74 -5.98
CA ARG A 157 -11.15 -4.33 -5.19
C ARG A 157 -9.96 -4.58 -6.10
N LEU A 158 -8.78 -4.14 -5.71
CA LEU A 158 -7.54 -4.51 -6.38
C LEU A 158 -7.32 -6.01 -6.23
N ILE A 159 -7.16 -6.73 -7.34
CA ILE A 159 -6.88 -8.16 -7.35
C ILE A 159 -5.51 -8.50 -7.93
N SER A 160 -4.93 -7.58 -8.74
CA SER A 160 -3.60 -7.75 -9.30
C SER A 160 -2.93 -6.43 -9.62
N ALA A 161 -1.59 -6.43 -9.56
CA ALA A 161 -0.75 -5.37 -10.09
C ALA A 161 0.43 -6.00 -10.84
N GLU A 162 0.74 -5.49 -12.02
CA GLU A 162 1.89 -5.92 -12.83
C GLU A 162 2.74 -4.72 -13.20
N VAL A 163 4.05 -4.89 -13.19
CA VAL A 163 5.01 -3.90 -13.68
C VAL A 163 5.73 -4.49 -14.87
N LYS A 164 5.74 -3.75 -15.98
CA LYS A 164 6.42 -4.14 -17.21
C LYS A 164 7.41 -3.08 -17.64
N THR A 165 8.56 -3.49 -18.12
CA THR A 165 9.53 -2.59 -18.76
C THR A 165 8.93 -1.93 -20.00
N SER A 166 9.62 -0.93 -20.55
CA SER A 166 9.21 -0.25 -21.80
C SER A 166 9.11 -1.18 -23.01
N ASP A 167 9.86 -2.28 -23.03
CA ASP A 167 9.80 -3.35 -24.05
C ASP A 167 8.74 -4.43 -23.72
N GLY A 168 7.92 -4.22 -22.69
CA GLY A 168 6.78 -5.08 -22.34
C GLY A 168 7.13 -6.30 -21.49
N GLN A 169 8.37 -6.46 -21.04
CA GLN A 169 8.77 -7.58 -20.20
C GLN A 169 8.24 -7.41 -18.78
N LEU A 170 7.60 -8.46 -18.23
CA LEU A 170 7.14 -8.49 -16.85
C LEU A 170 8.33 -8.48 -15.88
N THR A 171 8.36 -7.54 -14.95
CA THR A 171 9.40 -7.41 -13.91
C THR A 171 8.88 -7.65 -12.51
N ALA A 172 7.59 -7.36 -12.27
CA ALA A 172 6.96 -7.65 -10.99
C ALA A 172 5.47 -7.96 -11.19
N LYS A 173 4.95 -8.85 -10.34
CA LYS A 173 3.52 -9.17 -10.28
C LYS A 173 3.11 -9.37 -8.83
N SER A 174 2.02 -8.72 -8.44
CA SER A 174 1.38 -8.92 -7.14
C SER A 174 -0.07 -9.37 -7.33
N LEU A 175 -0.54 -10.25 -6.45
CA LEU A 175 -1.92 -10.70 -6.37
C LEU A 175 -2.46 -10.39 -4.98
N TYR A 176 -3.67 -9.82 -4.92
CA TYR A 176 -4.33 -9.37 -3.71
C TYR A 176 -5.58 -10.22 -3.49
N ARG A 177 -5.68 -10.86 -2.33
CA ARG A 177 -6.74 -11.84 -2.03
C ARG A 177 -7.33 -11.63 -0.64
N ASN A 178 -8.43 -12.35 -0.37
CA ASN A 178 -9.05 -12.43 0.95
C ASN A 178 -9.40 -11.05 1.54
N HIS A 179 -10.04 -10.20 0.70
CA HIS A 179 -10.35 -8.83 1.09
C HIS A 179 -11.33 -8.77 2.26
N THR A 180 -11.00 -7.94 3.24
CA THR A 180 -11.88 -7.58 4.37
C THR A 180 -12.37 -6.15 4.18
N LYS A 181 -13.66 -5.93 4.37
CA LYS A 181 -14.24 -4.59 4.33
C LYS A 181 -13.99 -3.89 5.67
N LEU A 182 -13.31 -2.75 5.63
CA LEU A 182 -13.07 -1.88 6.76
C LEU A 182 -13.56 -0.46 6.42
N GLY A 183 -14.66 -0.05 7.04
CA GLY A 183 -15.33 1.20 6.65
C GLY A 183 -15.77 1.13 5.18
N ASN A 184 -15.31 2.08 4.37
CA ASN A 184 -15.61 2.13 2.93
C ASN A 184 -14.48 1.51 2.06
N SER A 185 -13.42 1.00 2.66
CA SER A 185 -12.30 0.40 1.95
C SER A 185 -12.33 -1.12 2.01
N HIS A 186 -11.77 -1.77 0.99
CA HIS A 186 -11.51 -3.20 0.98
C HIS A 186 -10.01 -3.42 1.06
N ILE A 187 -9.55 -4.03 2.15
CA ILE A 187 -8.14 -4.29 2.42
C ILE A 187 -7.83 -5.75 2.13
N PRO A 188 -6.84 -6.07 1.29
CA PRO A 188 -6.43 -7.44 1.06
C PRO A 188 -5.75 -8.01 2.30
N MET A 189 -6.17 -9.19 2.72
CA MET A 189 -5.59 -9.89 3.86
C MET A 189 -4.53 -10.90 3.43
N GLU A 190 -4.30 -11.06 2.14
CA GLU A 190 -3.22 -11.85 1.57
C GLU A 190 -2.68 -11.15 0.33
N VAL A 191 -1.37 -10.95 0.29
CA VAL A 191 -0.64 -10.44 -0.87
C VAL A 191 0.46 -11.41 -1.21
N THR A 192 0.54 -11.79 -2.48
CA THR A 192 1.68 -12.52 -3.02
C THR A 192 2.36 -11.66 -4.09
N SER A 193 3.67 -11.54 -4.02
CA SER A 193 4.47 -10.77 -4.97
C SER A 193 5.57 -11.63 -5.55
N SER A 194 5.83 -11.45 -6.84
CA SER A 194 6.93 -12.10 -7.55
C SER A 194 7.74 -11.04 -8.28
N LEU A 195 9.04 -11.09 -8.13
CA LEU A 195 9.99 -10.35 -8.96
C LEU A 195 10.58 -11.30 -10.00
N TYR A 196 10.72 -10.79 -11.21
CA TYR A 196 11.18 -11.58 -12.35
C TYR A 196 12.49 -11.02 -12.91
N ARG A 197 13.40 -11.95 -13.24
CA ARG A 197 14.55 -11.68 -14.10
C ARG A 197 14.14 -11.76 -15.57
N ARG A 198 15.05 -11.40 -16.47
CA ARG A 198 14.87 -11.63 -17.91
C ARG A 198 14.43 -13.06 -18.18
N LYS A 199 13.46 -13.23 -19.11
CA LYS A 199 12.82 -14.51 -19.49
C LYS A 199 11.83 -15.07 -18.47
N SER A 200 11.22 -14.21 -17.62
CA SER A 200 10.19 -14.60 -16.65
C SER A 200 10.65 -15.62 -15.60
N GLU A 201 11.96 -15.72 -15.34
CA GLU A 201 12.49 -16.47 -14.21
C GLU A 201 12.14 -15.73 -12.91
N VAL A 202 11.53 -16.43 -11.96
CA VAL A 202 11.22 -15.86 -10.63
C VAL A 202 12.51 -15.75 -9.84
N LEU A 203 12.86 -14.51 -9.44
CA LEU A 203 14.00 -14.21 -8.58
C LEU A 203 13.63 -14.30 -7.12
N GLU A 204 12.48 -13.74 -6.81
CA GLU A 204 12.00 -13.56 -5.47
C GLU A 204 10.50 -13.80 -5.45
N TYR A 205 10.04 -14.56 -4.48
CA TYR A 205 8.64 -14.76 -4.20
C TYR A 205 8.35 -14.39 -2.76
N GLU A 206 7.42 -13.48 -2.57
CA GLU A 206 6.97 -13.03 -1.26
C GLU A 206 5.49 -13.37 -1.07
N ARG A 207 5.14 -13.92 0.08
CA ARG A 207 3.75 -14.10 0.52
C ARG A 207 3.56 -13.47 1.88
N VAL A 208 2.60 -12.57 1.99
CA VAL A 208 2.24 -11.93 3.25
C VAL A 208 0.78 -12.21 3.57
N ILE A 209 0.53 -12.69 4.77
CA ILE A 209 -0.81 -12.86 5.33
C ILE A 209 -0.97 -11.83 6.44
N TYR A 210 -2.00 -11.01 6.33
CA TYR A 210 -2.38 -10.02 7.33
C TYR A 210 -3.56 -10.54 8.17
N SER A 211 -3.64 -10.10 9.42
CA SER A 211 -4.73 -10.41 10.34
C SER A 211 -4.99 -9.25 11.30
N ASN A 212 -6.12 -9.29 12.00
CA ASN A 212 -6.51 -8.33 13.02
C ASN A 212 -6.41 -6.85 12.58
N PRO A 213 -6.91 -6.48 11.38
CA PRO A 213 -6.78 -5.10 10.90
C PRO A 213 -7.63 -4.15 11.74
N GLN A 214 -7.04 -3.05 12.16
CA GLN A 214 -7.67 -1.95 12.88
C GLN A 214 -7.45 -0.64 12.11
N LEU A 215 -8.53 -0.05 11.61
CA LEU A 215 -8.49 1.18 10.83
C LEU A 215 -8.96 2.35 11.69
N ASN A 216 -8.19 3.44 11.68
CA ASN A 216 -8.50 4.67 12.42
C ASN A 216 -8.77 4.44 13.92
N ALA A 217 -8.32 3.30 14.45
CA ALA A 217 -8.26 3.05 15.89
C ALA A 217 -7.07 3.83 16.47
N GLN A 218 -7.17 4.17 17.75
CA GLN A 218 -6.01 4.71 18.46
C GLN A 218 -5.10 3.53 18.87
N PRO A 219 -3.95 3.32 18.21
CA PRO A 219 -2.96 2.38 18.72
C PRO A 219 -2.47 2.86 20.08
N PRO A 220 -1.89 1.98 20.90
CA PRO A 220 -1.25 2.42 22.13
C PRO A 220 -0.26 3.56 21.85
N ASN A 221 -0.39 4.69 22.53
CA ASN A 221 0.49 5.85 22.36
C ASN A 221 1.97 5.48 22.48
N SER A 222 2.29 4.47 23.29
CA SER A 222 3.64 3.95 23.43
C SER A 222 4.26 3.41 22.16
N ILE A 223 3.44 2.86 21.23
CA ILE A 223 3.92 2.32 19.95
C ILE A 223 4.11 3.45 18.94
N LEU A 224 3.11 4.32 18.76
CA LEU A 224 3.22 5.39 17.78
C LEU A 224 4.30 6.41 18.11
N GLN A 225 4.60 6.58 19.41
CA GLN A 225 5.63 7.49 19.90
C GLN A 225 6.94 6.79 20.26
N PHE A 226 7.06 5.49 19.92
CA PHE A 226 8.27 4.74 20.25
C PHE A 226 9.50 5.42 19.65
N GLU A 227 10.51 5.64 20.49
CA GLU A 227 11.84 6.11 20.10
C GLU A 227 12.89 5.13 20.62
N ILE A 228 13.96 4.97 19.87
CA ILE A 228 15.11 4.18 20.32
C ILE A 228 15.65 4.80 21.62
N PRO A 229 15.87 4.00 22.68
CA PRO A 229 16.38 4.52 23.94
C PRO A 229 17.67 5.34 23.76
N LYS A 230 17.75 6.49 24.41
CA LYS A 230 18.92 7.40 24.31
C LYS A 230 20.25 6.78 24.74
N SER A 231 20.20 5.69 25.50
CA SER A 231 21.37 4.90 25.90
C SER A 231 21.94 4.03 24.79
N VAL A 232 21.20 3.85 23.69
CA VAL A 232 21.62 3.03 22.55
C VAL A 232 22.33 3.90 21.52
N THR A 233 23.55 3.51 21.15
CA THR A 233 24.27 4.16 20.05
C THR A 233 23.71 3.67 18.70
N ILE A 234 23.21 4.61 17.89
CA ILE A 234 22.73 4.32 16.55
C ILE A 234 23.91 4.30 15.58
N LYS A 235 24.10 3.18 14.89
CA LYS A 235 25.12 3.02 13.85
C LYS A 235 24.56 3.46 12.50
N GLU A 236 25.17 4.47 11.89
CA GLU A 236 24.80 4.93 10.54
C GLU A 236 25.32 3.94 9.50
N VAL A 237 24.42 3.53 8.59
CA VAL A 237 24.75 2.66 7.46
C VAL A 237 24.43 3.42 6.17
N LYS A 238 25.44 3.59 5.32
CA LYS A 238 25.26 4.18 3.97
C LYS A 238 24.93 3.07 2.98
N TRP A 239 23.91 3.29 2.18
CA TRP A 239 23.52 2.43 1.04
C TRP A 239 23.82 3.14 -0.27
#